data_c8da5f73bcf963fbe8826ee9560579ef
#
_entry.id   c8da5f73bcf963fbe8826ee9560579ef
#
_cell.length_a   1.000
_cell.length_b   1.000
_cell.length_c   1.000
_cell.angle_alpha   90.00
_cell.angle_beta   90.00
_cell.angle_gamma   90.00
#
_symmetry.space_group_name_H-M   'P 1'
#
loop_
_entity.id
_entity.type
_entity.pdbx_description
1 polymer ?
#
loop_
_entity_poly.entity_id
_entity_poly.type
_entity_poly.pdbx_seq_one_letter_code
_entity_poly.pdbx_strand_id
1 'polypeptide(L)'
;MKSINERSTRLDFRTILETPLRQFALWLAMVLLVALAGYPGVVCVTPMAWLIALRVGNICVARSRSEQSSQRLLEAALAGGILGLLQGILFIGVIPFFGPIQADEWTQTIILSLIMVIVGIFAGAGFSFFTAYLQERRRKTI
;
A
#
# COMPACT_ATOMS: atom_id res chain seq x y z
N MET A 1 -19.73 -31.94 -16.18
CA MET A 1 -18.46 -31.24 -16.43
C MET A 1 -18.60 -29.70 -16.35
N LYS A 2 -19.20 -29.15 -15.29
CA LYS A 2 -19.44 -27.69 -15.17
C LYS A 2 -18.88 -27.04 -13.89
N SER A 3 -18.12 -27.76 -13.07
CA SER A 3 -17.72 -27.26 -11.73
C SER A 3 -16.27 -26.84 -11.58
N ILE A 4 -15.43 -27.01 -12.60
CA ILE A 4 -13.98 -26.72 -12.48
C ILE A 4 -13.68 -25.25 -12.77
N ASN A 5 -14.51 -24.55 -13.55
CA ASN A 5 -14.21 -23.20 -14.04
C ASN A 5 -14.64 -22.07 -13.10
N GLU A 6 -15.51 -22.33 -12.12
CA GLU A 6 -16.00 -21.27 -11.20
C GLU A 6 -15.08 -21.00 -10.01
N ARG A 7 -14.16 -21.92 -9.67
CA ARG A 7 -13.23 -21.71 -8.55
C ARG A 7 -12.02 -20.83 -8.88
N SER A 8 -11.69 -20.70 -10.17
CA SER A 8 -10.47 -20.01 -10.61
C SER A 8 -10.59 -18.47 -10.71
N THR A 9 -11.81 -17.93 -10.60
CA THR A 9 -12.06 -16.49 -10.80
C THR A 9 -12.27 -15.69 -9.51
N ARG A 10 -12.20 -16.33 -8.33
CA ARG A 10 -12.42 -15.60 -7.09
C ARG A 10 -11.12 -14.97 -6.60
N LEU A 11 -11.12 -13.64 -6.55
CA LEU A 11 -10.08 -12.85 -5.87
C LEU A 11 -9.99 -13.29 -4.40
N ASP A 12 -8.78 -13.48 -3.90
CA ASP A 12 -8.53 -13.80 -2.49
C ASP A 12 -8.63 -12.53 -1.63
N PHE A 13 -9.88 -12.14 -1.32
CA PHE A 13 -10.17 -10.96 -0.49
C PHE A 13 -9.44 -10.97 0.84
N ARG A 14 -9.19 -12.14 1.39
CA ARG A 14 -8.46 -12.25 2.66
C ARG A 14 -7.01 -11.79 2.48
N THR A 15 -6.34 -12.24 1.45
CA THR A 15 -4.96 -11.81 1.15
C THR A 15 -4.90 -10.33 0.80
N ILE A 16 -5.89 -9.82 0.04
CA ILE A 16 -5.98 -8.40 -0.36
C ILE A 16 -6.13 -7.49 0.86
N LEU A 17 -6.87 -7.89 1.90
CA LEU A 17 -7.12 -7.05 3.07
C LEU A 17 -6.09 -7.27 4.19
N GLU A 18 -5.77 -8.52 4.50
CA GLU A 18 -4.91 -8.87 5.64
C GLU A 18 -3.45 -8.43 5.42
N THR A 19 -2.97 -8.56 4.18
CA THR A 19 -1.58 -8.19 3.88
C THR A 19 -1.30 -6.70 4.06
N PRO A 20 -2.07 -5.76 3.47
CA PRO A 20 -1.82 -4.33 3.65
C PRO A 20 -2.02 -3.88 5.09
N LEU A 21 -3.01 -4.44 5.82
CA LEU A 21 -3.24 -4.09 7.22
C LEU A 21 -2.05 -4.46 8.11
N ARG A 22 -1.49 -5.65 7.96
CA ARG A 22 -0.29 -6.07 8.71
C ARG A 22 0.93 -5.21 8.36
N GLN A 23 1.11 -4.91 7.09
CA GLN A 23 2.24 -4.08 6.65
C GLN A 23 2.06 -2.62 7.08
N PHE A 24 0.83 -2.11 7.11
CA PHE A 24 0.51 -0.79 7.65
C PHE A 24 0.81 -0.71 9.14
N ALA A 25 0.44 -1.71 9.94
CA ALA A 25 0.76 -1.75 11.37
C ALA A 25 2.28 -1.75 11.61
N LEU A 26 3.04 -2.51 10.81
CA LEU A 26 4.50 -2.51 10.86
C LEU A 26 5.09 -1.13 10.52
N TRP A 27 4.59 -0.51 9.46
CA TRP A 27 5.00 0.84 9.06
C TRP A 27 4.68 1.86 10.14
N LEU A 28 3.48 1.81 10.72
CA LEU A 28 3.08 2.70 11.80
C LEU A 28 3.99 2.55 13.03
N ALA A 29 4.34 1.32 13.41
CA ALA A 29 5.26 1.06 14.50
C ALA A 29 6.66 1.66 14.23
N MET A 30 7.16 1.54 13.00
CA MET A 30 8.43 2.14 12.59
C MET A 30 8.38 3.68 12.62
N VAL A 31 7.27 4.27 12.15
CA VAL A 31 7.05 5.73 12.21
C VAL A 31 7.05 6.23 13.65
N LEU A 32 6.36 5.53 14.54
CA LEU A 32 6.33 5.87 15.98
C LEU A 32 7.70 5.77 16.63
N LEU A 33 8.48 4.73 16.31
CA LEU A 33 9.84 4.57 16.82
C LEU A 33 10.76 5.71 16.36
N VAL A 34 10.67 6.10 15.08
CA VAL A 34 11.44 7.22 14.53
C VAL A 34 11.03 8.55 15.18
N ALA A 35 9.73 8.76 15.42
CA ALA A 35 9.21 9.94 16.09
C ALA A 35 9.69 10.02 17.54
N LEU A 36 9.67 8.90 18.27
CA LEU A 36 10.17 8.82 19.65
C LEU A 36 11.69 9.07 19.74
N ALA A 37 12.45 8.70 18.70
CA ALA A 37 13.88 8.96 18.63
C ALA A 37 14.23 10.44 18.33
N GLY A 38 13.22 11.32 18.18
CA GLY A 38 13.42 12.76 17.96
C GLY A 38 13.93 13.13 16.56
N TYR A 39 13.92 12.19 15.63
CA TYR A 39 14.27 12.48 14.24
C TYR A 39 13.14 13.23 13.54
N PRO A 40 13.44 14.19 12.63
CA PRO A 40 12.43 14.83 11.79
C PRO A 40 11.81 13.78 10.88
N GLY A 41 10.76 13.11 11.41
CA GLY A 41 10.23 11.86 10.92
C GLY A 41 9.70 11.88 9.47
N VAL A 42 9.35 13.05 8.94
CA VAL A 42 8.73 13.20 7.62
C VAL A 42 9.67 12.75 6.49
N VAL A 43 10.98 13.01 6.60
CA VAL A 43 11.95 12.65 5.55
C VAL A 43 12.18 11.14 5.45
N CYS A 44 12.10 10.42 6.57
CA CYS A 44 12.34 8.97 6.61
C CYS A 44 11.06 8.16 6.32
N VAL A 45 9.88 8.73 6.57
CA VAL A 45 8.59 8.03 6.44
C VAL A 45 8.25 7.71 4.99
N THR A 46 8.54 8.62 4.05
CA THR A 46 8.21 8.44 2.63
C THR A 46 8.96 7.27 1.97
N PRO A 47 10.30 7.18 2.05
CA PRO A 47 11.00 6.03 1.48
C PRO A 47 10.63 4.71 2.16
N MET A 48 10.35 4.71 3.47
CA MET A 48 9.84 3.52 4.16
C MET A 48 8.47 3.08 3.63
N ALA A 49 7.57 4.01 3.32
CA ALA A 49 6.28 3.70 2.74
C ALA A 49 6.43 2.97 1.40
N TRP A 50 7.35 3.40 0.55
CA TRP A 50 7.63 2.75 -0.73
C TRP A 50 8.23 1.36 -0.57
N LEU A 51 9.19 1.18 0.33
CA LEU A 51 9.77 -0.14 0.62
C LEU A 51 8.70 -1.14 1.10
N ILE A 52 7.76 -0.69 1.91
CA ILE A 52 6.66 -1.53 2.39
C ILE A 52 5.67 -1.84 1.25
N ALA A 53 5.37 -0.89 0.36
CA ALA A 53 4.55 -1.16 -0.81
C ALA A 53 5.18 -2.20 -1.74
N LEU A 54 6.51 -2.13 -1.97
CA LEU A 54 7.25 -3.18 -2.70
C LEU A 54 7.14 -4.54 -2.02
N ARG A 55 7.21 -4.58 -0.69
CA ARG A 55 7.07 -5.82 0.09
C ARG A 55 5.67 -6.42 0.00
N VAL A 56 4.63 -5.59 -0.01
CA VAL A 56 3.23 -6.03 -0.19
C VAL A 56 3.07 -6.82 -1.48
N GLY A 57 3.60 -6.34 -2.59
CA GLY A 57 3.54 -7.04 -3.88
C GLY A 57 4.14 -8.45 -3.81
N ASN A 58 5.32 -8.58 -3.21
CA ASN A 58 5.98 -9.88 -3.03
C ASN A 58 5.18 -10.84 -2.14
N ILE A 59 4.62 -10.34 -1.03
CA ILE A 59 3.83 -11.15 -0.10
C ILE A 59 2.52 -11.59 -0.74
N CYS A 60 1.84 -10.70 -1.49
CA CYS A 60 0.60 -11.04 -2.18
C CYS A 60 0.82 -12.17 -3.18
N VAL A 61 1.86 -12.11 -4.02
CA VAL A 61 2.16 -13.19 -4.96
C VAL A 61 2.50 -14.51 -4.25
N ALA A 62 3.21 -14.44 -3.11
CA ALA A 62 3.57 -15.63 -2.35
C ALA A 62 2.38 -16.30 -1.65
N ARG A 63 1.37 -15.51 -1.25
CA ARG A 63 0.19 -15.98 -0.50
C ARG A 63 -1.03 -16.21 -1.36
N SER A 64 -1.11 -15.59 -2.53
CA SER A 64 -2.25 -15.73 -3.43
C SER A 64 -2.46 -17.19 -3.82
N ARG A 65 -3.69 -17.64 -3.65
CA ARG A 65 -4.16 -18.97 -4.06
C ARG A 65 -4.64 -19.00 -5.50
N SER A 66 -4.62 -17.86 -6.18
CA SER A 66 -5.02 -17.76 -7.57
C SER A 66 -4.02 -18.48 -8.48
N GLU A 67 -4.54 -19.29 -9.40
CA GLU A 67 -3.71 -20.00 -10.39
C GLU A 67 -3.30 -19.06 -11.54
N GLN A 68 -4.09 -18.03 -11.81
CA GLN A 68 -3.84 -17.10 -12.90
C GLN A 68 -2.87 -15.98 -12.49
N SER A 69 -1.82 -15.79 -13.26
CA SER A 69 -0.83 -14.73 -13.07
C SER A 69 -1.46 -13.33 -13.05
N SER A 70 -2.42 -13.08 -13.94
CA SER A 70 -3.13 -11.79 -14.02
C SER A 70 -3.92 -11.47 -12.75
N GLN A 71 -4.56 -12.46 -12.13
CA GLN A 71 -5.30 -12.27 -10.87
C GLN A 71 -4.35 -11.97 -9.72
N ARG A 72 -3.21 -12.66 -9.61
CA ARG A 72 -2.18 -12.37 -8.58
C ARG A 72 -1.64 -10.95 -8.70
N LEU A 73 -1.44 -10.48 -9.94
CA LEU A 73 -1.01 -9.10 -10.19
C LEU A 73 -2.07 -8.09 -9.77
N LEU A 74 -3.34 -8.38 -10.06
CA LEU A 74 -4.47 -7.53 -9.64
C LEU A 74 -4.62 -7.49 -8.13
N GLU A 75 -4.52 -8.64 -7.46
CA GLU A 75 -4.54 -8.73 -5.98
C GLU A 75 -3.41 -7.92 -5.35
N ALA A 76 -2.20 -7.99 -5.91
CA ALA A 76 -1.06 -7.20 -5.44
C ALA A 76 -1.29 -5.69 -5.65
N ALA A 77 -1.83 -5.28 -6.80
CA ALA A 77 -2.15 -3.88 -7.07
C ALA A 77 -3.22 -3.34 -6.12
N LEU A 78 -4.31 -4.11 -5.89
CA LEU A 78 -5.36 -3.74 -4.95
C LEU A 78 -4.84 -3.63 -3.51
N ALA A 79 -4.05 -4.60 -3.05
CA ALA A 79 -3.45 -4.57 -1.73
C ALA A 79 -2.51 -3.37 -1.55
N GLY A 80 -1.69 -3.05 -2.57
CA GLY A 80 -0.84 -1.87 -2.56
C GLY A 80 -1.62 -0.56 -2.57
N GLY A 81 -2.72 -0.50 -3.32
CA GLY A 81 -3.63 0.66 -3.33
C GLY A 81 -4.28 0.89 -1.97
N ILE A 82 -4.75 -0.18 -1.31
CA ILE A 82 -5.30 -0.10 0.06
C ILE A 82 -4.22 0.39 1.04
N LEU A 83 -2.99 -0.10 0.96
CA LEU A 83 -1.89 0.37 1.79
C LEU A 83 -1.65 1.86 1.57
N GLY A 84 -1.57 2.31 0.31
CA GLY A 84 -1.37 3.72 -0.03
C GLY A 84 -2.51 4.62 0.46
N LEU A 85 -3.76 4.14 0.39
CA LEU A 85 -4.92 4.82 0.97
C LEU A 85 -4.79 4.99 2.49
N LEU A 86 -4.45 3.92 3.21
CA LEU A 86 -4.28 3.97 4.67
C LEU A 86 -3.17 4.93 5.08
N GLN A 87 -2.04 4.91 4.36
CA GLN A 87 -0.93 5.83 4.60
C GLN A 87 -1.33 7.28 4.31
N GLY A 88 -2.08 7.53 3.23
CA GLY A 88 -2.59 8.85 2.88
C GLY A 88 -3.56 9.40 3.92
N ILE A 89 -4.50 8.59 4.42
CA ILE A 89 -5.44 8.99 5.47
C ILE A 89 -4.69 9.33 6.77
N LEU A 90 -3.72 8.50 7.15
CA LEU A 90 -2.92 8.77 8.34
C LEU A 90 -2.16 10.10 8.19
N PHE A 91 -1.61 10.36 7.00
CA PHE A 91 -0.88 11.59 6.73
C PHE A 91 -1.76 12.84 6.93
N ILE A 92 -3.02 12.80 6.46
CA ILE A 92 -4.01 13.86 6.71
C ILE A 92 -4.25 14.05 8.19
N GLY A 93 -4.43 12.95 8.95
CA GLY A 93 -4.66 13.02 10.38
C GLY A 93 -3.51 13.59 11.20
N VAL A 94 -2.29 13.54 10.65
CA VAL A 94 -1.09 14.02 11.33
C VAL A 94 -0.76 15.48 11.00
N ILE A 95 -1.23 16.03 9.87
CA ILE A 95 -0.96 17.42 9.46
C ILE A 95 -1.26 18.46 10.57
N PRO A 96 -2.42 18.40 11.27
CA PRO A 96 -2.74 19.38 12.30
C PRO A 96 -1.76 19.42 13.48
N PHE A 97 -0.98 18.36 13.70
CA PHE A 97 0.00 18.30 14.78
C PHE A 97 1.31 19.02 14.44
N PHE A 98 1.54 19.39 13.19
CA PHE A 98 2.74 20.13 12.78
C PHE A 98 2.62 21.64 12.91
N GLY A 99 1.46 22.15 13.27
CA GLY A 99 1.24 23.56 13.55
C GLY A 99 -0.20 24.01 13.31
N PRO A 100 -0.61 25.16 13.85
CA PRO A 100 -1.92 25.72 13.61
C PRO A 100 -2.02 26.16 12.13
N ILE A 101 -3.00 25.58 11.42
CA ILE A 101 -3.30 25.98 10.04
C ILE A 101 -4.10 27.29 10.10
N GLN A 102 -3.63 28.32 9.42
CA GLN A 102 -4.35 29.59 9.33
C GLN A 102 -5.65 29.39 8.52
N ALA A 103 -6.68 30.17 8.84
CA ALA A 103 -8.02 29.97 8.27
C ALA A 103 -8.07 30.08 6.73
N ASP A 104 -7.21 30.89 6.14
CA ASP A 104 -7.03 31.08 4.70
C ASP A 104 -6.28 29.93 4.01
N GLU A 105 -5.50 29.14 4.76
CA GLU A 105 -4.74 28.01 4.23
C GLU A 105 -5.53 26.68 4.22
N TRP A 106 -6.72 26.62 4.85
CA TRP A 106 -7.51 25.39 4.95
C TRP A 106 -7.84 24.78 3.59
N THR A 107 -8.25 25.61 2.61
CA THR A 107 -8.60 25.13 1.27
C THR A 107 -7.39 24.48 0.58
N GLN A 108 -6.22 25.11 0.65
CA GLN A 108 -4.99 24.57 0.07
C GLN A 108 -4.56 23.28 0.76
N THR A 109 -4.68 23.22 2.09
CA THR A 109 -4.36 22.04 2.89
C THR A 109 -5.25 20.86 2.53
N ILE A 110 -6.56 21.07 2.36
CA ILE A 110 -7.50 20.03 1.95
C ILE A 110 -7.17 19.52 0.54
N ILE A 111 -6.93 20.41 -0.42
CA ILE A 111 -6.58 20.05 -1.80
C ILE A 111 -5.28 19.23 -1.81
N LEU A 112 -4.24 19.70 -1.13
CA LEU A 112 -2.96 19.01 -1.06
C LEU A 112 -3.10 17.62 -0.41
N SER A 113 -3.90 17.50 0.64
CA SER A 113 -4.19 16.25 1.32
C SER A 113 -4.88 15.24 0.42
N LEU A 114 -5.88 15.69 -0.36
CA LEU A 114 -6.56 14.83 -1.34
C LEU A 114 -5.61 14.36 -2.43
N ILE A 115 -4.76 15.25 -2.95
CA ILE A 115 -3.73 14.89 -3.94
C ILE A 115 -2.79 13.83 -3.36
N MET A 116 -2.34 13.99 -2.11
CA MET A 116 -1.44 13.03 -1.46
C MET A 116 -2.08 11.65 -1.26
N VAL A 117 -3.38 11.60 -0.94
CA VAL A 117 -4.11 10.31 -0.88
C VAL A 117 -4.16 9.64 -2.25
N ILE A 118 -4.53 10.39 -3.28
CA ILE A 118 -4.61 9.87 -4.66
C ILE A 118 -3.25 9.36 -5.11
N VAL A 119 -2.20 10.16 -4.95
CA VAL A 119 -0.82 9.76 -5.27
C VAL A 119 -0.40 8.52 -4.47
N GLY A 120 -0.74 8.46 -3.19
CA GLY A 120 -0.47 7.30 -2.33
C GLY A 120 -1.11 6.01 -2.86
N ILE A 121 -2.39 6.08 -3.28
CA ILE A 121 -3.11 4.94 -3.85
C ILE A 121 -2.41 4.45 -5.13
N PHE A 122 -2.13 5.35 -6.07
CA PHE A 122 -1.51 4.99 -7.35
C PHE A 122 -0.06 4.51 -7.17
N ALA A 123 0.72 5.16 -6.33
CA ALA A 123 2.08 4.75 -6.02
C ALA A 123 2.09 3.38 -5.33
N GLY A 124 1.25 3.17 -4.31
CA GLY A 124 1.14 1.90 -3.61
C GLY A 124 0.73 0.75 -4.54
N ALA A 125 -0.28 0.96 -5.38
CA ALA A 125 -0.71 0.00 -6.38
C ALA A 125 0.41 -0.27 -7.41
N GLY A 126 1.05 0.76 -7.93
CA GLY A 126 2.11 0.66 -8.95
C GLY A 126 3.34 -0.09 -8.44
N PHE A 127 3.84 0.25 -7.26
CA PHE A 127 4.99 -0.44 -6.66
C PHE A 127 4.70 -1.91 -6.35
N SER A 128 3.51 -2.20 -5.78
CA SER A 128 3.11 -3.58 -5.48
C SER A 128 2.91 -4.40 -6.75
N PHE A 129 2.29 -3.82 -7.77
CA PHE A 129 2.15 -4.46 -9.08
C PHE A 129 3.51 -4.75 -9.72
N PHE A 130 4.41 -3.78 -9.70
CA PHE A 130 5.74 -3.92 -10.30
C PHE A 130 6.54 -5.07 -9.68
N THR A 131 6.58 -5.15 -8.34
CA THR A 131 7.28 -6.25 -7.66
C THR A 131 6.62 -7.59 -7.88
N ALA A 132 5.30 -7.64 -7.89
CA ALA A 132 4.53 -8.83 -8.21
C ALA A 132 4.86 -9.31 -9.65
N TYR A 133 4.90 -8.39 -10.60
CA TYR A 133 5.25 -8.69 -11.98
C TYR A 133 6.68 -9.26 -12.12
N LEU A 134 7.65 -8.65 -11.45
CA LEU A 134 9.04 -9.16 -11.45
C LEU A 134 9.13 -10.56 -10.86
N GLN A 135 8.39 -10.83 -9.79
CA GLN A 135 8.37 -12.14 -9.15
C GLN A 135 7.72 -13.20 -10.05
N GLU A 136 6.62 -12.89 -10.71
CA GLU A 136 5.98 -13.77 -11.68
C GLU A 136 6.87 -14.07 -12.90
N ARG A 137 7.58 -13.07 -13.37
CA ARG A 137 8.54 -13.25 -14.46
C ARG A 137 9.66 -14.21 -14.07
N ARG A 138 10.22 -14.10 -12.86
CA ARG A 138 11.24 -15.01 -12.34
C ARG A 138 10.74 -16.45 -12.23
N ARG A 139 9.49 -16.66 -11.82
CA ARG A 139 8.89 -18.00 -11.73
C ARG A 139 8.74 -18.71 -13.07
N LYS A 140 8.60 -17.97 -14.17
CA LYS A 140 8.47 -18.53 -15.52
C LYS A 140 9.82 -18.88 -16.16
N THR A 141 10.93 -18.42 -15.58
CA THR A 141 12.29 -18.63 -16.13
C THR A 141 13.03 -19.79 -15.46
N ILE A 142 12.45 -20.36 -14.38
CA ILE A 142 12.93 -21.54 -13.69
C ILE A 142 12.08 -22.74 -14.11
#